data_f46d6b629b6cc92b1400b026786dca68
#
_entry.id   f46d6b629b6cc92b1400b026786dca68
#
_cell.length_a   1.000
_cell.length_b   1.000
_cell.length_c   1.000
_cell.angle_alpha   90.00
_cell.angle_beta   90.00
_cell.angle_gamma   90.00
#
_symmetry.space_group_name_H-M   'P 1'
#
loop_
_entity.id
_entity.type
_entity.pdbx_description
1 polymer ?
#
loop_
_entity_poly.entity_id
_entity_poly.type
_entity_poly.pdbx_seq_one_letter_code
_entity_poly.pdbx_strand_id
1 'polypeptide(L)'
;MIHSLSKIFANCFISFLLIALFVFTTGLVHTESSDENGGWISLFNGEDLSGWIIPDGDGGHWQVIDGVIDYDAMSQAPGSKDLWTDTEFTDFTLRLDWRIKETPFVNPNVPIILSDGSHKLDENGEIITISVPDSDSGIYLRGMPKAQVNIWTWPIGSGEVYGYRMDQNMPPEVRAAVTPAMHADNHIGEWNTFEITMRDEYLTVVLNGHTVIRGAHLPGVAASGPIGLQHHGHKVDGEWASSPSLVQFKNIYIKEL
;
A
#
# COMPACT_ATOMS: atom_id res chain seq x y z
N MET A 1 27.80 98.70 13.98
CA MET A 1 29.06 98.79 14.78
C MET A 1 29.85 97.47 14.49
N ILE A 2 30.93 97.64 13.78
CA ILE A 2 32.25 97.03 13.97
C ILE A 2 32.34 95.48 13.67
N HIS A 3 32.86 95.13 12.54
CA HIS A 3 34.15 94.49 12.22
C HIS A 3 34.29 93.00 12.69
N SER A 4 34.84 92.09 11.98
CA SER A 4 36.00 92.01 11.07
C SER A 4 36.11 90.63 10.43
N LEU A 5 36.30 90.54 9.13
CA LEU A 5 37.34 89.90 8.37
C LEU A 5 38.18 88.79 9.04
N SER A 6 38.26 87.59 8.47
CA SER A 6 39.43 87.25 7.66
C SER A 6 39.46 85.71 7.28
N LYS A 7 39.68 85.53 5.99
CA LYS A 7 40.67 84.68 5.28
C LYS A 7 40.51 83.11 5.40
N ILE A 8 40.02 82.46 4.35
CA ILE A 8 40.78 81.77 3.25
C ILE A 8 41.85 80.81 3.77
N PHE A 9 41.60 79.53 3.54
CA PHE A 9 42.55 78.61 2.94
C PHE A 9 41.83 77.47 2.25
N ALA A 10 42.07 77.35 0.95
CA ALA A 10 41.66 76.24 0.09
C ALA A 10 42.54 75.02 0.42
N ASN A 11 41.92 73.86 0.64
CA ASN A 11 42.65 72.61 0.45
C ASN A 11 41.76 71.65 -0.37
N CYS A 12 42.29 71.43 -1.55
CA CYS A 12 41.80 70.46 -2.55
C CYS A 12 42.12 69.06 -2.03
N PHE A 13 41.06 68.28 -1.64
CA PHE A 13 41.22 66.85 -1.44
C PHE A 13 40.48 66.12 -2.54
N ILE A 14 41.29 65.52 -3.42
CA ILE A 14 40.87 64.58 -4.44
C ILE A 14 40.45 63.29 -3.72
N SER A 15 39.12 63.03 -3.64
CA SER A 15 38.61 61.73 -3.17
C SER A 15 38.58 60.77 -4.33
N PHE A 16 39.47 59.77 -4.30
CA PHE A 16 39.38 58.60 -5.15
C PHE A 16 38.17 57.75 -4.71
N LEU A 17 37.13 57.68 -5.56
CA LEU A 17 35.98 56.82 -5.38
C LEU A 17 36.39 55.43 -5.90
N LEU A 18 36.73 54.52 -4.96
CA LEU A 18 36.90 53.08 -5.24
C LEU A 18 35.52 52.48 -5.36
N ILE A 19 35.09 52.22 -6.63
CA ILE A 19 33.92 51.38 -6.90
C ILE A 19 34.31 49.93 -6.71
N ALA A 20 33.96 49.34 -5.56
CA ALA A 20 34.07 47.90 -5.38
C ALA A 20 32.94 47.22 -6.15
N LEU A 21 33.28 46.56 -7.26
CA LEU A 21 32.35 45.73 -8.02
C LEU A 21 32.12 44.40 -7.24
N PHE A 22 31.02 44.31 -6.50
CA PHE A 22 30.58 43.05 -5.91
C PHE A 22 29.97 42.19 -7.01
N VAL A 23 30.75 41.21 -7.51
CA VAL A 23 30.22 40.14 -8.34
C VAL A 23 29.45 39.17 -7.42
N PHE A 24 28.12 39.28 -7.38
CA PHE A 24 27.28 38.23 -6.81
C PHE A 24 27.31 37.02 -7.74
N THR A 25 28.13 36.05 -7.42
CA THR A 25 27.98 34.71 -7.97
C THR A 25 26.80 34.08 -7.26
N THR A 26 25.63 34.05 -7.91
CA THR A 26 24.51 33.19 -7.48
C THR A 26 24.96 31.73 -7.70
N GLY A 27 25.60 31.16 -6.69
CA GLY A 27 25.76 29.74 -6.61
C GLY A 27 24.35 29.12 -6.51
N LEU A 28 23.92 28.40 -7.56
CA LEU A 28 22.83 27.44 -7.45
C LEU A 28 23.28 26.42 -6.40
N VAL A 29 22.80 26.59 -5.17
CA VAL A 29 22.85 25.51 -4.18
C VAL A 29 21.87 24.48 -4.70
N HIS A 30 22.37 23.48 -5.43
CA HIS A 30 21.68 22.22 -5.55
C HIS A 30 21.65 21.66 -4.11
N THR A 31 20.54 21.85 -3.43
CA THR A 31 20.21 21.00 -2.29
C THR A 31 19.92 19.63 -2.90
N GLU A 32 20.96 18.78 -2.99
CA GLU A 32 20.71 17.35 -2.98
C GLU A 32 19.95 17.10 -1.68
N SER A 33 18.65 16.80 -1.80
CA SER A 33 17.89 16.21 -0.69
C SER A 33 18.59 14.89 -0.41
N SER A 34 19.39 14.84 0.64
CA SER A 34 19.87 13.58 1.18
C SER A 34 18.61 12.75 1.47
N ASP A 35 18.48 11.65 0.76
CA ASP A 35 17.39 10.69 0.89
C ASP A 35 17.56 9.96 2.23
N GLU A 36 17.23 10.65 3.32
CA GLU A 36 17.37 10.16 4.70
C GLU A 36 16.57 8.86 4.93
N ASN A 37 15.56 8.60 4.08
CA ASN A 37 14.68 7.43 4.18
C ASN A 37 14.97 6.33 3.14
N GLY A 38 16.08 6.43 2.37
CA GLY A 38 16.43 5.41 1.37
C GLY A 38 15.38 5.25 0.26
N GLY A 39 14.66 6.33 -0.13
CA GLY A 39 13.64 6.35 -1.17
C GLY A 39 12.25 5.87 -0.73
N TRP A 40 12.03 5.64 0.55
CA TRP A 40 10.70 5.27 1.07
C TRP A 40 9.81 6.49 1.27
N ILE A 41 8.61 6.43 0.72
CA ILE A 41 7.53 7.42 0.85
C ILE A 41 6.46 6.84 1.78
N SER A 42 6.04 7.59 2.79
CA SER A 42 4.92 7.18 3.64
C SER A 42 3.61 7.41 2.92
N LEU A 43 2.77 6.37 2.81
CA LEU A 43 1.40 6.44 2.28
C LEU A 43 0.35 6.64 3.38
N PHE A 44 0.76 6.58 4.65
CA PHE A 44 -0.12 6.79 5.79
C PHE A 44 0.61 7.56 6.89
N ASN A 45 0.04 8.68 7.31
CA ASN A 45 0.64 9.59 8.28
C ASN A 45 0.40 9.18 9.75
N GLY A 46 -0.50 8.20 9.99
CA GLY A 46 -0.90 7.78 11.35
C GLY A 46 -1.94 8.69 12.02
N GLU A 47 -2.41 9.75 11.36
CA GLU A 47 -3.32 10.74 11.93
C GLU A 47 -4.69 10.74 11.25
N ASP A 48 -4.71 10.67 9.92
CA ASP A 48 -5.92 10.70 9.10
C ASP A 48 -5.74 9.93 7.78
N LEU A 49 -6.77 9.93 6.94
CA LEU A 49 -6.77 9.30 5.62
C LEU A 49 -6.35 10.26 4.48
N SER A 50 -5.57 11.29 4.76
CA SER A 50 -4.97 12.13 3.72
C SER A 50 -4.11 11.29 2.78
N GLY A 51 -4.27 11.49 1.47
CA GLY A 51 -3.62 10.65 0.44
C GLY A 51 -4.43 9.39 0.07
N TRP A 52 -5.63 9.21 0.68
CA TRP A 52 -6.54 8.11 0.37
C TRP A 52 -7.90 8.64 -0.08
N ILE A 53 -8.50 7.97 -1.04
CA ILE A 53 -9.85 8.24 -1.57
C ILE A 53 -10.83 7.38 -0.77
N ILE A 54 -11.51 8.02 0.19
CA ILE A 54 -12.58 7.37 0.96
C ILE A 54 -13.79 7.18 0.02
N PRO A 55 -14.42 5.98 0.00
CA PRO A 55 -15.60 5.74 -0.82
C PRO A 55 -16.73 6.72 -0.51
N ASP A 56 -17.34 7.29 -1.54
CA ASP A 56 -18.50 8.18 -1.35
C ASP A 56 -19.66 7.42 -0.69
N GLY A 57 -20.16 7.96 0.42
CA GLY A 57 -21.18 7.31 1.23
C GLY A 57 -20.64 6.20 2.17
N ASP A 58 -19.35 6.14 2.42
CA ASP A 58 -18.74 5.16 3.35
C ASP A 58 -19.39 5.17 4.74
N GLY A 59 -19.81 6.35 5.22
CA GLY A 59 -20.45 6.49 6.54
C GLY A 59 -19.46 6.51 7.72
N GLY A 60 -18.16 6.63 7.46
CA GLY A 60 -17.10 6.68 8.47
C GLY A 60 -16.67 5.30 8.97
N HIS A 61 -16.80 4.28 8.14
CA HIS A 61 -16.38 2.90 8.46
C HIS A 61 -14.89 2.67 8.20
N TRP A 62 -14.30 3.36 7.20
CA TRP A 62 -12.85 3.54 7.13
C TRP A 62 -12.43 4.67 8.06
N GLN A 63 -11.69 4.38 9.12
CA GLN A 63 -11.30 5.36 10.15
C GLN A 63 -9.85 5.17 10.56
N VAL A 64 -9.32 6.20 11.22
CA VAL A 64 -8.03 6.12 11.90
C VAL A 64 -8.28 6.10 13.40
N ILE A 65 -7.81 5.06 14.07
CA ILE A 65 -7.92 4.86 15.52
C ILE A 65 -6.54 4.51 16.06
N ASP A 66 -6.04 5.30 17.00
CA ASP A 66 -4.75 5.07 17.68
C ASP A 66 -3.58 4.84 16.68
N GLY A 67 -3.55 5.62 15.60
CA GLY A 67 -2.46 5.58 14.60
C GLY A 67 -2.53 4.40 13.64
N VAL A 68 -3.68 3.74 13.52
CA VAL A 68 -3.91 2.66 12.55
C VAL A 68 -5.14 2.94 11.69
N ILE A 69 -5.13 2.56 10.43
CA ILE A 69 -6.35 2.46 9.61
C ILE A 69 -7.13 1.27 10.13
N ASP A 70 -8.32 1.52 10.65
CA ASP A 70 -9.25 0.51 11.17
C ASP A 70 -10.44 0.38 10.23
N TYR A 71 -10.81 -0.86 9.87
CA TYR A 71 -11.97 -1.14 9.06
C TYR A 71 -12.87 -2.18 9.69
N ASP A 72 -14.18 -1.93 9.71
CA ASP A 72 -15.19 -2.78 10.32
C ASP A 72 -16.08 -3.54 9.31
N ALA A 73 -15.75 -3.45 8.01
CA ALA A 73 -16.47 -4.07 6.90
C ALA A 73 -17.93 -3.62 6.74
N MET A 74 -18.31 -2.46 7.28
CA MET A 74 -19.68 -1.97 7.30
C MET A 74 -19.94 -0.76 6.41
N SER A 75 -19.00 -0.40 5.53
CA SER A 75 -19.13 0.72 4.60
C SER A 75 -20.49 0.71 3.90
N GLN A 76 -21.15 1.86 3.86
CA GLN A 76 -22.47 2.06 3.26
C GLN A 76 -22.38 2.61 1.83
N ALA A 77 -21.17 2.76 1.29
CA ALA A 77 -20.98 3.23 -0.07
C ALA A 77 -21.78 2.39 -1.07
N PRO A 78 -22.50 3.03 -2.01
CA PRO A 78 -23.34 2.31 -2.98
C PRO A 78 -22.53 1.68 -4.12
N GLY A 79 -21.28 2.10 -4.30
CA GLY A 79 -20.33 1.60 -5.31
C GLY A 79 -19.23 0.73 -4.71
N SER A 80 -17.99 0.89 -5.20
CA SER A 80 -16.81 0.30 -4.57
C SER A 80 -16.69 0.80 -3.14
N LYS A 81 -16.35 -0.10 -2.23
CA LYS A 81 -16.16 0.18 -0.80
C LYS A 81 -14.70 0.12 -0.40
N ASP A 82 -13.81 -0.08 -1.37
CA ASP A 82 -12.37 -0.20 -1.18
C ASP A 82 -11.74 1.17 -0.92
N LEU A 83 -10.70 1.22 -0.11
CA LEU A 83 -9.94 2.43 0.15
C LEU A 83 -8.74 2.49 -0.79
N TRP A 84 -8.65 3.52 -1.64
CA TRP A 84 -7.62 3.65 -2.68
C TRP A 84 -6.67 4.81 -2.39
N THR A 85 -5.39 4.67 -2.74
CA THR A 85 -4.49 5.84 -2.78
C THR A 85 -4.95 6.83 -3.85
N ASP A 86 -4.75 8.13 -3.63
CA ASP A 86 -4.99 9.18 -4.62
C ASP A 86 -3.87 9.29 -5.66
N THR A 87 -2.76 8.60 -5.42
CA THR A 87 -1.56 8.54 -6.25
C THR A 87 -1.42 7.17 -6.89
N GLU A 88 -0.93 7.14 -8.13
CA GLU A 88 -0.65 5.94 -8.90
C GLU A 88 0.85 5.58 -8.87
N PHE A 89 1.14 4.30 -8.97
CA PHE A 89 2.51 3.75 -8.93
C PHE A 89 2.74 2.79 -10.09
N THR A 90 3.96 2.80 -10.62
CA THR A 90 4.41 1.93 -11.72
C THR A 90 5.15 0.72 -11.15
N ASP A 91 6.47 0.79 -11.05
CA ASP A 91 7.31 -0.22 -10.41
C ASP A 91 7.62 0.22 -8.99
N PHE A 92 7.40 -0.67 -8.03
CA PHE A 92 7.54 -0.31 -6.61
C PHE A 92 7.85 -1.50 -5.72
N THR A 93 8.34 -1.22 -4.53
CA THR A 93 8.23 -2.07 -3.36
C THR A 93 7.33 -1.38 -2.34
N LEU A 94 6.24 -2.03 -1.98
CA LEU A 94 5.29 -1.61 -0.94
C LEU A 94 5.55 -2.41 0.33
N ARG A 95 5.68 -1.75 1.47
CA ARG A 95 5.74 -2.38 2.79
C ARG A 95 4.60 -1.88 3.65
N LEU A 96 3.90 -2.79 4.31
CA LEU A 96 2.83 -2.44 5.24
C LEU A 96 2.67 -3.51 6.30
N ASP A 97 2.19 -3.07 7.48
CA ASP A 97 1.73 -3.98 8.52
C ASP A 97 0.22 -4.09 8.47
N TRP A 98 -0.29 -5.30 8.64
CA TRP A 98 -1.72 -5.60 8.69
C TRP A 98 -2.03 -6.65 9.74
N ARG A 99 -3.26 -6.65 10.24
CA ARG A 99 -3.79 -7.74 11.07
C ARG A 99 -5.28 -7.93 10.85
N ILE A 100 -5.74 -9.18 10.92
CA ILE A 100 -7.14 -9.51 11.07
C ILE A 100 -7.47 -9.37 12.56
N LYS A 101 -8.48 -8.56 12.91
CA LYS A 101 -8.88 -8.31 14.30
C LYS A 101 -9.56 -9.53 14.92
N GLU A 102 -10.51 -10.09 14.18
CA GLU A 102 -11.34 -11.21 14.60
C GLU A 102 -11.98 -11.91 13.39
N THR A 103 -12.50 -13.11 13.59
CA THR A 103 -13.11 -13.96 12.57
C THR A 103 -14.49 -14.46 13.03
N PRO A 104 -15.53 -13.59 13.07
CA PRO A 104 -16.86 -13.95 13.56
C PRO A 104 -17.66 -14.81 12.58
N PHE A 105 -17.23 -14.91 11.33
CA PHE A 105 -17.85 -15.73 10.29
C PHE A 105 -17.12 -17.08 10.19
N VAL A 106 -17.87 -18.17 10.10
CA VAL A 106 -17.33 -19.49 9.80
C VAL A 106 -17.69 -19.84 8.36
N ASN A 107 -16.67 -19.91 7.48
CA ASN A 107 -16.84 -20.30 6.10
C ASN A 107 -16.83 -21.84 5.99
N PRO A 108 -17.96 -22.49 5.64
CA PRO A 108 -18.05 -23.94 5.61
C PRO A 108 -17.44 -24.57 4.35
N ASN A 109 -17.04 -23.76 3.36
CA ASN A 109 -16.72 -24.22 2.00
C ASN A 109 -15.34 -23.78 1.53
N VAL A 110 -14.36 -23.67 2.44
CA VAL A 110 -13.00 -23.30 2.06
C VAL A 110 -12.32 -24.47 1.37
N PRO A 111 -11.91 -24.32 0.09
CA PRO A 111 -11.26 -25.40 -0.64
C PRO A 111 -9.83 -25.63 -0.12
N ILE A 112 -9.39 -26.88 -0.15
CA ILE A 112 -7.97 -27.18 0.04
C ILE A 112 -7.24 -26.90 -1.28
N ILE A 113 -6.35 -25.92 -1.24
CA ILE A 113 -5.53 -25.48 -2.39
C ILE A 113 -4.19 -26.21 -2.33
N LEU A 114 -3.78 -26.77 -3.46
CA LEU A 114 -2.49 -27.43 -3.63
C LEU A 114 -1.43 -26.41 -4.10
N SER A 115 -0.16 -26.79 -4.00
CA SER A 115 0.97 -25.91 -4.36
C SER A 115 1.04 -25.51 -5.84
N ASP A 116 0.34 -26.21 -6.71
CA ASP A 116 0.17 -25.87 -8.12
C ASP A 116 -1.03 -24.97 -8.41
N GLY A 117 -1.71 -24.49 -7.36
CA GLY A 117 -2.88 -23.62 -7.44
C GLY A 117 -4.18 -24.35 -7.78
N SER A 118 -4.16 -25.67 -7.93
CA SER A 118 -5.37 -26.49 -8.11
C SER A 118 -6.06 -26.76 -6.79
N HIS A 119 -7.32 -27.20 -6.85
CA HIS A 119 -8.04 -27.67 -5.68
C HIS A 119 -7.80 -29.18 -5.47
N LYS A 120 -7.66 -29.59 -4.22
CA LYS A 120 -7.62 -31.00 -3.87
C LYS A 120 -9.01 -31.63 -4.12
N LEU A 121 -9.00 -32.76 -4.82
CA LEU A 121 -10.22 -33.51 -5.15
C LEU A 121 -10.30 -34.80 -4.31
N ASP A 122 -11.53 -35.25 -4.07
CA ASP A 122 -11.81 -36.58 -3.50
C ASP A 122 -11.76 -37.68 -4.58
N GLU A 123 -12.10 -38.91 -4.21
CA GLU A 123 -12.13 -40.07 -5.11
C GLU A 123 -13.21 -40.00 -6.21
N ASN A 124 -14.20 -39.11 -6.07
CA ASN A 124 -15.27 -38.89 -7.04
C ASN A 124 -14.96 -37.68 -7.94
N GLY A 125 -13.85 -36.94 -7.71
CA GLY A 125 -13.46 -35.75 -8.46
C GLY A 125 -14.11 -34.47 -7.91
N GLU A 126 -14.73 -34.49 -6.74
CA GLU A 126 -15.33 -33.33 -6.10
C GLU A 126 -14.29 -32.56 -5.26
N ILE A 127 -14.42 -31.22 -5.21
CA ILE A 127 -13.51 -30.37 -4.43
C ILE A 127 -13.66 -30.66 -2.94
N ILE A 128 -12.57 -31.00 -2.27
CA ILE A 128 -12.54 -31.14 -0.82
C ILE A 128 -12.54 -29.77 -0.19
N THR A 129 -13.54 -29.51 0.66
CA THR A 129 -13.66 -28.27 1.43
C THR A 129 -13.57 -28.54 2.92
N ILE A 130 -13.19 -27.50 3.69
CA ILE A 130 -13.17 -27.50 5.15
C ILE A 130 -13.87 -26.28 5.68
N SER A 131 -14.30 -26.37 6.94
CA SER A 131 -14.92 -25.25 7.65
C SER A 131 -13.87 -24.53 8.48
N VAL A 132 -13.71 -23.21 8.27
CA VAL A 132 -12.75 -22.39 9.02
C VAL A 132 -13.38 -21.10 9.49
N PRO A 133 -12.99 -20.54 10.67
CA PRO A 133 -13.25 -19.14 11.00
C PRO A 133 -12.59 -18.26 9.94
N ASP A 134 -13.32 -17.34 9.31
CA ASP A 134 -12.84 -16.65 8.11
C ASP A 134 -12.99 -15.13 8.18
N SER A 135 -12.00 -14.46 7.63
CA SER A 135 -11.95 -13.03 7.33
C SER A 135 -11.22 -12.88 6.02
N ASP A 136 -11.61 -11.93 5.20
CA ASP A 136 -11.06 -11.72 3.86
C ASP A 136 -10.84 -10.24 3.61
N SER A 137 -9.65 -9.89 3.14
CA SER A 137 -9.24 -8.59 2.67
C SER A 137 -8.10 -8.76 1.67
N GLY A 138 -7.42 -7.67 1.31
CA GLY A 138 -6.26 -7.75 0.44
C GLY A 138 -5.76 -6.40 -0.02
N ILE A 139 -4.65 -6.45 -0.72
CA ILE A 139 -3.99 -5.28 -1.29
C ILE A 139 -4.14 -5.36 -2.81
N TYR A 140 -4.90 -4.45 -3.39
CA TYR A 140 -5.00 -4.30 -4.84
C TYR A 140 -3.79 -3.56 -5.38
N LEU A 141 -3.21 -4.08 -6.45
CA LEU A 141 -2.05 -3.51 -7.11
C LEU A 141 -2.45 -2.81 -8.41
N ARG A 142 -1.93 -1.58 -8.61
CA ARG A 142 -2.13 -0.79 -9.83
C ARG A 142 -3.59 -0.67 -10.28
N GLY A 143 -4.50 -0.44 -9.32
CA GLY A 143 -5.92 -0.23 -9.60
C GLY A 143 -6.68 -1.46 -10.11
N MET A 144 -6.09 -2.66 -10.03
CA MET A 144 -6.68 -3.88 -10.58
C MET A 144 -7.13 -4.85 -9.46
N PRO A 145 -8.44 -5.04 -9.26
CA PRO A 145 -8.96 -6.04 -8.31
C PRO A 145 -8.49 -7.47 -8.62
N LYS A 146 -8.24 -7.81 -9.90
CA LYS A 146 -7.67 -9.10 -10.29
C LYS A 146 -6.26 -9.32 -9.73
N ALA A 147 -5.45 -8.25 -9.61
CA ALA A 147 -4.09 -8.27 -9.09
C ALA A 147 -4.08 -7.98 -7.59
N GLN A 148 -4.88 -8.69 -6.82
CA GLN A 148 -4.97 -8.59 -5.38
C GLN A 148 -4.02 -9.55 -4.70
N VAL A 149 -3.20 -9.06 -3.79
CA VAL A 149 -2.47 -9.87 -2.80
C VAL A 149 -3.41 -10.10 -1.62
N ASN A 150 -3.94 -11.30 -1.47
CA ASN A 150 -4.95 -11.64 -0.47
C ASN A 150 -4.43 -11.60 0.96
N ILE A 151 -5.34 -11.21 1.87
CA ILE A 151 -5.25 -11.35 3.32
C ILE A 151 -6.45 -12.18 3.76
N TRP A 152 -6.24 -13.38 4.25
CA TRP A 152 -7.31 -14.28 4.68
C TRP A 152 -6.83 -15.31 5.71
N THR A 153 -7.76 -16.14 6.17
CA THR A 153 -7.47 -17.20 7.16
C THR A 153 -7.42 -18.61 6.57
N TRP A 154 -7.32 -18.68 5.24
CA TRP A 154 -7.32 -19.98 4.57
C TRP A 154 -5.99 -20.73 4.80
N PRO A 155 -6.00 -22.08 4.84
CA PRO A 155 -4.82 -22.89 5.17
C PRO A 155 -3.62 -22.68 4.24
N ILE A 156 -3.84 -22.19 3.03
CA ILE A 156 -2.76 -21.86 2.10
C ILE A 156 -1.95 -20.64 2.55
N GLY A 157 -2.54 -19.78 3.41
CA GLY A 157 -1.95 -18.54 3.88
C GLY A 157 -2.23 -17.33 3.00
N SER A 158 -1.91 -16.15 3.55
CA SER A 158 -2.02 -14.87 2.83
C SER A 158 -0.91 -14.70 1.79
N GLY A 159 -1.15 -13.81 0.83
CA GLY A 159 -0.21 -13.51 -0.26
C GLY A 159 -0.60 -14.06 -1.62
N GLU A 160 -1.61 -14.93 -1.70
CA GLU A 160 -2.14 -15.45 -2.97
C GLU A 160 -2.66 -14.32 -3.87
N VAL A 161 -2.52 -14.48 -5.21
CA VAL A 161 -3.20 -13.59 -6.16
C VAL A 161 -4.42 -14.33 -6.74
N TYR A 162 -5.52 -14.29 -5.97
CA TYR A 162 -6.74 -15.03 -6.23
C TYR A 162 -7.28 -14.85 -7.65
N GLY A 163 -7.33 -13.61 -8.15
CA GLY A 163 -7.88 -13.32 -9.47
C GLY A 163 -7.10 -13.97 -10.63
N TYR A 164 -5.81 -14.22 -10.46
CA TYR A 164 -4.99 -14.95 -11.44
C TYR A 164 -5.06 -16.45 -11.23
N ARG A 165 -5.06 -16.94 -9.99
CA ARG A 165 -5.18 -18.38 -9.73
C ARG A 165 -6.50 -18.94 -10.22
N MET A 166 -7.60 -18.22 -10.02
CA MET A 166 -8.95 -18.67 -10.40
C MET A 166 -9.29 -18.50 -11.87
N ASP A 167 -8.54 -17.67 -12.60
CA ASP A 167 -8.79 -17.45 -14.03
C ASP A 167 -8.36 -18.67 -14.84
N GLN A 168 -9.34 -19.42 -15.35
CA GLN A 168 -9.13 -20.63 -16.14
C GLN A 168 -8.47 -20.35 -17.51
N ASN A 169 -8.41 -19.09 -17.95
CA ASN A 169 -7.69 -18.69 -19.15
C ASN A 169 -6.19 -18.47 -18.89
N MET A 170 -5.78 -18.39 -17.60
CA MET A 170 -4.36 -18.31 -17.26
C MET A 170 -3.69 -19.68 -17.42
N PRO A 171 -2.46 -19.71 -17.97
CA PRO A 171 -1.66 -20.92 -18.01
C PRO A 171 -1.48 -21.55 -16.63
N PRO A 172 -1.41 -22.90 -16.50
CA PRO A 172 -1.21 -23.57 -15.22
C PRO A 172 0.01 -23.06 -14.45
N GLU A 173 1.11 -22.74 -15.12
CA GLU A 173 2.33 -22.20 -14.53
C GLU A 173 2.12 -20.80 -13.91
N VAL A 174 1.27 -19.95 -14.48
CA VAL A 174 0.89 -18.66 -13.90
C VAL A 174 0.06 -18.90 -12.65
N ARG A 175 -0.93 -19.78 -12.70
CA ARG A 175 -1.79 -20.12 -11.56
C ARG A 175 -1.00 -20.72 -10.41
N ALA A 176 -0.03 -21.58 -10.69
CA ALA A 176 0.89 -22.13 -9.69
C ALA A 176 1.79 -21.03 -9.07
N ALA A 177 2.36 -20.15 -9.91
CA ALA A 177 3.29 -19.13 -9.46
C ALA A 177 2.67 -18.10 -8.51
N VAL A 178 1.35 -17.85 -8.61
CA VAL A 178 0.61 -16.91 -7.75
C VAL A 178 0.02 -17.56 -6.49
N THR A 179 0.33 -18.84 -6.26
CA THR A 179 -0.09 -19.59 -5.08
C THR A 179 1.02 -19.54 -4.03
N PRO A 180 0.74 -19.18 -2.76
CA PRO A 180 1.76 -19.13 -1.72
C PRO A 180 2.52 -20.44 -1.55
N ALA A 181 3.87 -20.36 -1.49
CA ALA A 181 4.73 -21.53 -1.30
C ALA A 181 4.62 -22.10 0.13
N MET A 182 4.13 -21.31 1.08
CA MET A 182 3.94 -21.70 2.48
C MET A 182 2.95 -20.76 3.18
N HIS A 183 2.34 -21.25 4.21
CA HIS A 183 1.63 -20.44 5.21
C HIS A 183 2.66 -19.72 6.09
N ALA A 184 2.62 -18.38 6.14
CA ALA A 184 3.56 -17.56 6.89
C ALA A 184 2.87 -16.51 7.77
N ASP A 185 1.56 -16.63 7.96
CA ASP A 185 0.75 -15.71 8.76
C ASP A 185 0.98 -15.92 10.25
N ASN A 186 0.97 -14.84 11.01
CA ASN A 186 0.87 -14.85 12.46
C ASN A 186 -0.58 -15.13 12.89
N HIS A 187 -0.80 -15.39 14.18
CA HIS A 187 -2.14 -15.66 14.71
C HIS A 187 -3.08 -14.46 14.57
N ILE A 188 -4.39 -14.74 14.55
CA ILE A 188 -5.42 -13.70 14.53
C ILE A 188 -5.21 -12.73 15.70
N GLY A 189 -5.29 -11.42 15.43
CA GLY A 189 -4.98 -10.35 16.37
C GLY A 189 -3.52 -9.91 16.38
N GLU A 190 -2.61 -10.70 15.84
CA GLU A 190 -1.20 -10.35 15.73
C GLU A 190 -0.90 -9.63 14.41
N TRP A 191 0.11 -8.73 14.44
CA TRP A 191 0.53 -8.00 13.26
C TRP A 191 1.36 -8.88 12.33
N ASN A 192 1.07 -8.74 11.04
CA ASN A 192 1.85 -9.29 9.93
C ASN A 192 2.49 -8.16 9.15
N THR A 193 3.61 -8.41 8.50
CA THR A 193 4.28 -7.47 7.61
C THR A 193 4.34 -8.06 6.20
N PHE A 194 3.75 -7.36 5.24
CA PHE A 194 4.00 -7.59 3.82
C PHE A 194 5.13 -6.70 3.31
N GLU A 195 5.96 -7.28 2.42
CA GLU A 195 6.78 -6.55 1.46
C GLU A 195 6.41 -7.08 0.06
N ILE A 196 5.80 -6.19 -0.76
CA ILE A 196 5.24 -6.53 -2.07
C ILE A 196 6.02 -5.76 -3.12
N THR A 197 6.73 -6.46 -4.00
CA THR A 197 7.48 -5.84 -5.11
C THR A 197 6.80 -6.15 -6.43
N MET A 198 6.40 -5.09 -7.14
CA MET A 198 5.94 -5.12 -8.53
C MET A 198 7.02 -4.48 -9.42
N ARG A 199 7.51 -5.24 -10.39
CA ARG A 199 8.41 -4.72 -11.43
C ARG A 199 7.97 -5.26 -12.80
N ASP A 200 7.67 -4.34 -13.72
CA ASP A 200 6.98 -4.71 -14.97
C ASP A 200 5.71 -5.54 -14.65
N GLU A 201 5.59 -6.74 -15.18
CA GLU A 201 4.50 -7.69 -14.89
C GLU A 201 4.88 -8.77 -13.85
N TYR A 202 5.96 -8.56 -13.07
CA TYR A 202 6.45 -9.57 -12.12
C TYR A 202 6.20 -9.17 -10.68
N LEU A 203 5.62 -10.10 -9.93
CA LEU A 203 5.27 -9.93 -8.52
C LEU A 203 6.15 -10.80 -7.61
N THR A 204 6.67 -10.21 -6.56
CA THR A 204 7.25 -10.93 -5.41
C THR A 204 6.55 -10.48 -4.14
N VAL A 205 6.13 -11.44 -3.31
CA VAL A 205 5.52 -11.18 -1.99
C VAL A 205 6.33 -11.85 -0.91
N VAL A 206 6.74 -11.06 0.07
CA VAL A 206 7.35 -11.52 1.32
C VAL A 206 6.37 -11.26 2.45
N LEU A 207 6.04 -12.28 3.23
CA LEU A 207 5.18 -12.21 4.42
C LEU A 207 6.01 -12.62 5.63
N ASN A 208 6.10 -11.74 6.62
CA ASN A 208 6.84 -11.98 7.87
C ASN A 208 8.28 -12.48 7.64
N GLY A 209 8.96 -11.94 6.62
CA GLY A 209 10.32 -12.33 6.23
C GLY A 209 10.44 -13.60 5.38
N HIS A 210 9.32 -14.26 5.07
CA HIS A 210 9.27 -15.45 4.21
C HIS A 210 8.78 -15.09 2.80
N THR A 211 9.53 -15.45 1.76
CA THR A 211 9.08 -15.27 0.38
C THR A 211 7.98 -16.28 0.07
N VAL A 212 6.72 -15.81 0.03
CA VAL A 212 5.55 -16.65 -0.28
C VAL A 212 5.23 -16.69 -1.77
N ILE A 213 5.48 -15.60 -2.51
CA ILE A 213 5.41 -15.54 -3.99
C ILE A 213 6.76 -15.03 -4.50
N ARG A 214 7.33 -15.67 -5.50
CA ARG A 214 8.64 -15.33 -6.05
C ARG A 214 8.58 -15.07 -7.54
N GLY A 215 8.63 -13.79 -7.96
CA GLY A 215 8.72 -13.39 -9.36
C GLY A 215 7.61 -13.99 -10.23
N ALA A 216 6.37 -14.05 -9.71
CA ALA A 216 5.22 -14.54 -10.45
C ALA A 216 4.89 -13.56 -11.58
N HIS A 217 4.77 -14.08 -12.81
CA HIS A 217 4.32 -13.29 -13.96
C HIS A 217 2.81 -13.07 -13.87
N LEU A 218 2.36 -11.83 -13.96
CA LEU A 218 0.95 -11.41 -13.97
C LEU A 218 0.57 -10.85 -15.35
N PRO A 219 0.28 -11.69 -16.35
CA PRO A 219 0.03 -11.23 -17.71
C PRO A 219 -1.13 -10.24 -17.77
N GLY A 220 -0.88 -9.09 -18.40
CA GLY A 220 -1.90 -8.02 -18.58
C GLY A 220 -2.23 -7.24 -17.32
N VAL A 221 -1.38 -7.27 -16.29
CA VAL A 221 -1.48 -6.32 -15.18
C VAL A 221 -1.27 -4.90 -15.71
N ALA A 222 -1.98 -3.91 -15.15
CA ALA A 222 -1.81 -2.52 -15.55
C ALA A 222 -0.37 -2.04 -15.34
N ALA A 223 0.13 -1.17 -16.23
CA ALA A 223 1.48 -0.61 -16.12
C ALA A 223 1.61 0.32 -14.91
N SER A 224 0.54 1.05 -14.56
CA SER A 224 0.46 1.90 -13.37
C SER A 224 -0.96 1.89 -12.80
N GLY A 225 -1.10 2.37 -11.59
CA GLY A 225 -2.39 2.58 -10.94
C GLY A 225 -2.26 2.67 -9.42
N PRO A 226 -3.36 3.04 -8.73
CA PRO A 226 -3.38 3.19 -7.29
C PRO A 226 -3.21 1.85 -6.55
N ILE A 227 -2.83 1.94 -5.28
CA ILE A 227 -2.89 0.84 -4.32
C ILE A 227 -4.24 0.88 -3.62
N GLY A 228 -4.88 -0.27 -3.45
CA GLY A 228 -6.16 -0.36 -2.74
C GLY A 228 -6.14 -1.31 -1.55
N LEU A 229 -6.90 -0.96 -0.51
CA LEU A 229 -7.21 -1.83 0.62
C LEU A 229 -8.64 -2.35 0.42
N GLN A 230 -8.79 -3.67 0.38
CA GLN A 230 -10.05 -4.30 -0.02
C GLN A 230 -11.10 -4.28 1.09
N HIS A 231 -12.33 -3.92 0.70
CA HIS A 231 -13.56 -4.30 1.40
C HIS A 231 -14.02 -5.70 0.97
N HIS A 232 -14.37 -6.53 1.94
CA HIS A 232 -15.10 -7.78 1.73
C HIS A 232 -16.12 -7.97 2.85
N GLY A 233 -17.16 -8.75 2.57
CA GLY A 233 -18.17 -9.09 3.54
C GLY A 233 -19.46 -8.27 3.45
N HIS A 234 -20.53 -8.88 3.94
CA HIS A 234 -21.82 -8.22 4.12
C HIS A 234 -22.64 -8.98 5.17
N LYS A 235 -23.61 -8.30 5.74
CA LYS A 235 -24.57 -8.90 6.68
C LYS A 235 -25.93 -9.10 6.05
N VAL A 236 -26.59 -10.17 6.47
CA VAL A 236 -28.01 -10.44 6.20
C VAL A 236 -28.68 -10.68 7.56
N ASP A 237 -29.76 -9.98 7.86
CA ASP A 237 -30.50 -10.05 9.12
C ASP A 237 -29.61 -9.86 10.38
N GLY A 238 -28.55 -9.05 10.25
CA GLY A 238 -27.61 -8.73 11.33
C GLY A 238 -26.42 -9.68 11.47
N GLU A 239 -26.46 -10.84 10.82
CA GLU A 239 -25.39 -11.85 10.84
C GLU A 239 -24.49 -11.76 9.60
N TRP A 240 -23.21 -12.08 9.73
CA TRP A 240 -22.29 -12.13 8.59
C TRP A 240 -22.68 -13.26 7.63
N ALA A 241 -22.91 -12.90 6.38
CA ALA A 241 -23.23 -13.83 5.30
C ALA A 241 -22.01 -14.17 4.42
N SER A 242 -20.91 -13.45 4.59
CA SER A 242 -19.61 -13.73 3.96
C SER A 242 -18.48 -13.20 4.85
N SER A 243 -17.26 -13.64 4.57
CA SER A 243 -16.03 -13.32 5.30
C SER A 243 -15.81 -11.82 5.40
N PRO A 244 -15.86 -11.17 6.57
CA PRO A 244 -15.74 -9.72 6.68
C PRO A 244 -14.27 -9.26 6.68
N SER A 245 -14.00 -8.08 6.11
CA SER A 245 -12.73 -7.37 6.22
C SER A 245 -12.60 -6.69 7.59
N LEU A 246 -12.53 -7.46 8.67
CA LEU A 246 -12.26 -6.92 10.01
C LEU A 246 -10.76 -6.76 10.21
N VAL A 247 -10.17 -5.77 9.54
CA VAL A 247 -8.72 -5.62 9.38
C VAL A 247 -8.24 -4.26 9.84
N GLN A 248 -6.96 -4.20 10.18
CA GLN A 248 -6.25 -2.97 10.49
C GLN A 248 -4.96 -2.90 9.69
N PHE A 249 -4.54 -1.66 9.34
CA PHE A 249 -3.30 -1.40 8.60
C PHE A 249 -2.53 -0.26 9.25
N LYS A 250 -1.19 -0.34 9.18
CA LYS A 250 -0.26 0.73 9.60
C LYS A 250 1.07 0.60 8.89
N ASN A 251 1.99 1.56 9.14
CA ASN A 251 3.35 1.52 8.61
C ASN A 251 3.38 1.28 7.09
N ILE A 252 2.52 2.01 6.35
CA ILE A 252 2.37 1.84 4.91
C ILE A 252 3.38 2.74 4.22
N TYR A 253 4.38 2.13 3.61
CA TYR A 253 5.46 2.82 2.89
C TYR A 253 5.63 2.23 1.50
N ILE A 254 5.95 3.08 0.53
CA ILE A 254 6.25 2.67 -0.82
C ILE A 254 7.61 3.22 -1.25
N LYS A 255 8.32 2.46 -2.06
CA LYS A 255 9.56 2.87 -2.72
C LYS A 255 9.42 2.59 -4.20
N GLU A 256 9.50 3.63 -5.02
CA GLU A 256 9.55 3.49 -6.48
C GLU A 256 10.90 2.92 -6.92
N LEU A 257 10.90 2.11 -8.03
CA LEU A 257 12.06 1.31 -8.47
C LEU A 257 12.59 1.78 -9.83
#